data_22c98b3d3a877dd61fc50231b3fec90c
#
_entry.id   22c98b3d3a877dd61fc50231b3fec90c
#
_cell.length_a   1.000
_cell.length_b   1.000
_cell.length_c   1.000
_cell.angle_alpha   90.00
_cell.angle_beta   90.00
_cell.angle_gamma   90.00
#
_symmetry.space_group_name_H-M   'P 1'
#
loop_
_entity.id
_entity.type
_entity.pdbx_description
1 polymer ?
#
loop_
_entity_poly.entity_id
_entity_poly.type
_entity_poly.pdbx_seq_one_letter_code
_entity_poly.pdbx_strand_id
1 'polypeptide(L)'
;FIIILSMSLLLASCGDDKDGINQPDPITGLTTEEFEESISLSWDVPNGEVKKYVIVYNPGDGLIDIVDPAITKYSIEKLKPGTDYEIDLYWVNNANVRSLASTVNVTIPQKEGVIEHIYVGDLLLPNQKAIDNLQLKYTSVTGKLRIGNGTSGSDITDVSMLANITEVGTNLEV
;
A
#
# COMPACT_ATOMS: atom_id res chain seq x y z
N PHE A 1 14.45 -2.81 1.24
CA PHE A 1 15.33 -1.92 2.00
C PHE A 1 14.44 -0.95 2.74
N ILE A 2 14.21 -1.20 4.03
CA ILE A 2 13.32 -0.38 4.89
C ILE A 2 14.16 0.79 5.39
N ILE A 3 13.77 2.00 5.05
CA ILE A 3 14.34 3.22 5.64
C ILE A 3 13.32 3.74 6.66
N ILE A 4 13.61 3.48 7.94
CA ILE A 4 12.89 4.11 9.05
C ILE A 4 13.52 5.47 9.26
N LEU A 5 12.81 6.54 8.87
CA LEU A 5 13.20 7.91 9.19
C LEU A 5 12.26 8.46 10.26
N SER A 6 12.66 8.31 11.53
CA SER A 6 11.97 8.95 12.64
C SER A 6 12.50 10.38 12.78
N MET A 7 11.69 11.37 12.46
CA MET A 7 12.02 12.77 12.74
C MET A 7 11.04 13.33 13.77
N SER A 8 11.47 13.31 15.04
CA SER A 8 10.76 13.96 16.13
C SER A 8 11.07 15.46 16.09
N LEU A 9 10.08 16.27 15.71
CA LEU A 9 10.16 17.72 15.86
C LEU A 9 9.31 18.14 17.08
N LEU A 10 10.00 18.40 18.19
CA LEU A 10 9.43 19.02 19.37
C LEU A 10 9.28 20.53 19.11
N LEU A 11 8.08 20.99 18.83
CA LEU A 11 7.71 22.39 18.92
C LEU A 11 6.98 22.62 20.25
N ALA A 12 7.70 23.14 21.24
CA ALA A 12 7.10 23.71 22.42
C ALA A 12 6.49 25.07 22.04
N SER A 13 5.17 25.11 21.84
CA SER A 13 4.42 26.37 21.75
C SER A 13 3.79 26.63 23.10
N CYS A 14 4.32 27.59 23.84
CA CYS A 14 3.71 28.18 25.01
C CYS A 14 2.74 29.27 24.54
N GLY A 15 1.46 28.98 24.51
CA GLY A 15 0.35 29.92 24.25
C GLY A 15 -0.60 29.89 25.42
N ASP A 16 -0.68 31.04 26.11
CA ASP A 16 -1.53 31.28 27.30
C ASP A 16 -2.96 31.58 26.81
N ASP A 17 -3.80 30.54 26.67
CA ASP A 17 -5.21 30.68 26.33
C ASP A 17 -6.08 30.58 27.58
N LYS A 18 -6.72 31.71 27.91
CA LYS A 18 -7.56 31.95 29.11
C LYS A 18 -8.96 31.33 29.04
N ASP A 19 -9.20 30.34 28.23
CA ASP A 19 -10.46 29.61 28.21
C ASP A 19 -10.22 28.18 28.69
N GLY A 20 -10.30 27.95 29.99
CA GLY A 20 -9.99 26.75 30.77
C GLY A 20 -10.49 25.38 30.32
N ILE A 21 -10.48 25.09 29.03
CA ILE A 21 -10.62 23.75 28.47
C ILE A 21 -9.21 23.17 28.35
N ASN A 22 -8.80 22.39 29.33
CA ASN A 22 -7.55 21.67 29.30
C ASN A 22 -7.62 20.60 28.19
N GLN A 23 -7.15 20.95 26.99
CA GLN A 23 -7.14 20.02 25.85
C GLN A 23 -6.17 18.88 26.16
N PRO A 24 -6.60 17.61 26.01
CA PRO A 24 -5.73 16.47 26.27
C PRO A 24 -4.51 16.44 25.35
N ASP A 25 -3.42 15.86 25.84
CA ASP A 25 -2.19 15.65 25.08
C ASP A 25 -2.44 14.78 23.84
N PRO A 26 -1.60 14.90 22.80
CA PRO A 26 -1.70 14.05 21.61
C PRO A 26 -1.38 12.59 21.95
N ILE A 27 -1.83 11.69 21.08
CA ILE A 27 -1.48 10.26 21.14
C ILE A 27 0.02 10.08 20.89
N THR A 28 0.64 9.18 21.63
CA THR A 28 2.04 8.78 21.41
C THR A 28 2.15 7.45 20.67
N GLY A 29 3.35 7.13 20.18
CA GLY A 29 3.62 5.84 19.54
C GLY A 29 2.89 5.62 18.22
N LEU A 30 2.37 6.69 17.57
CA LEU A 30 1.74 6.57 16.26
C LEU A 30 2.75 6.10 15.22
N THR A 31 2.48 4.94 14.64
CA THR A 31 3.27 4.31 13.58
C THR A 31 2.39 3.87 12.43
N THR A 32 2.97 3.71 11.26
CA THR A 32 2.30 3.34 10.01
C THR A 32 2.96 2.16 9.34
N GLU A 33 2.14 1.38 8.62
CA GLU A 33 2.56 0.33 7.72
C GLU A 33 1.75 0.48 6.43
N GLU A 34 2.44 0.78 5.32
CA GLU A 34 1.82 1.09 4.03
C GLU A 34 1.67 -0.17 3.18
N PHE A 35 0.53 -0.27 2.49
CA PHE A 35 0.20 -1.30 1.50
C PHE A 35 -0.25 -0.64 0.19
N GLU A 36 -0.47 -1.41 -0.88
CA GLU A 36 -0.80 -0.89 -2.21
C GLU A 36 -2.04 0.04 -2.26
N GLU A 37 -3.05 -0.22 -1.43
CA GLU A 37 -4.31 0.55 -1.39
C GLU A 37 -4.80 0.80 0.03
N SER A 38 -3.94 0.61 1.02
CA SER A 38 -4.31 0.76 2.42
C SER A 38 -3.12 1.17 3.29
N ILE A 39 -3.44 1.67 4.48
CA ILE A 39 -2.46 1.95 5.52
C ILE A 39 -2.96 1.41 6.84
N SER A 40 -2.09 0.74 7.58
CA SER A 40 -2.37 0.32 8.95
C SER A 40 -1.71 1.30 9.91
N LEU A 41 -2.50 1.87 10.81
CA LEU A 41 -2.06 2.74 11.90
C LEU A 41 -2.00 1.92 13.19
N SER A 42 -0.99 2.16 14.02
CA SER A 42 -0.95 1.67 15.39
C SER A 42 -0.44 2.76 16.32
N TRP A 43 -0.91 2.76 17.58
CA TRP A 43 -0.62 3.81 18.56
C TRP A 43 -0.65 3.30 19.97
N ASP A 44 -0.10 4.08 20.91
CA ASP A 44 -0.18 3.80 22.33
C ASP A 44 -1.52 4.24 22.92
N VAL A 45 -1.96 3.54 23.95
CA VAL A 45 -3.15 3.95 24.73
C VAL A 45 -2.86 5.28 25.43
N PRO A 46 -3.65 6.34 25.20
CA PRO A 46 -3.48 7.61 25.89
C PRO A 46 -3.60 7.49 27.41
N ASN A 47 -2.89 8.35 28.13
CA ASN A 47 -3.01 8.44 29.58
C ASN A 47 -4.27 9.23 29.97
N GLY A 48 -5.43 8.57 29.98
CA GLY A 48 -6.72 9.18 30.31
C GLY A 48 -7.90 8.28 29.99
N GLU A 49 -9.10 8.74 30.30
CA GLU A 49 -10.33 8.02 29.99
C GLU A 49 -10.74 8.28 28.53
N VAL A 50 -10.38 7.36 27.65
CA VAL A 50 -10.71 7.43 26.23
C VAL A 50 -12.17 7.04 26.01
N LYS A 51 -12.93 7.91 25.34
CA LYS A 51 -14.30 7.63 24.87
C LYS A 51 -14.30 7.07 23.46
N LYS A 52 -13.48 7.65 22.57
CA LYS A 52 -13.31 7.22 21.17
C LYS A 52 -12.03 7.76 20.58
N TYR A 53 -11.61 7.20 19.44
CA TYR A 53 -10.61 7.80 18.57
C TYR A 53 -11.26 8.40 17.32
N VAL A 54 -10.60 9.38 16.73
CA VAL A 54 -11.02 10.03 15.49
C VAL A 54 -9.82 10.11 14.57
N ILE A 55 -9.96 9.56 13.37
CA ILE A 55 -8.97 9.68 12.31
C ILE A 55 -9.52 10.64 11.25
N VAL A 56 -8.72 11.61 10.86
CA VAL A 56 -8.98 12.52 9.73
C VAL A 56 -7.85 12.33 8.74
N TYR A 57 -8.15 12.24 7.45
CA TYR A 57 -7.10 12.14 6.44
C TYR A 57 -7.42 12.94 5.18
N ASN A 58 -6.39 13.45 4.55
CA ASN A 58 -6.45 14.28 3.36
C ASN A 58 -5.32 13.83 2.38
N PRO A 59 -5.57 13.72 1.06
CA PRO A 59 -6.81 14.07 0.34
C PRO A 59 -7.94 13.06 0.58
N GLY A 60 -9.17 13.48 0.28
CA GLY A 60 -10.37 12.62 0.35
C GLY A 60 -11.32 12.97 1.48
N ASP A 61 -10.99 13.95 2.33
CA ASP A 61 -11.82 14.43 3.46
C ASP A 61 -12.38 13.29 4.32
N GLY A 62 -11.55 12.25 4.53
CA GLY A 62 -11.93 11.06 5.28
C GLY A 62 -12.06 11.36 6.77
N LEU A 63 -13.17 10.92 7.37
CA LEU A 63 -13.40 10.98 8.81
C LEU A 63 -13.84 9.61 9.31
N ILE A 64 -13.12 9.08 10.29
CA ILE A 64 -13.39 7.77 10.89
C ILE A 64 -13.52 7.93 12.39
N ASP A 65 -14.65 7.51 12.96
CA ASP A 65 -14.90 7.42 14.39
C ASP A 65 -14.73 5.97 14.87
N ILE A 66 -13.78 5.74 15.78
CA ILE A 66 -13.55 4.43 16.41
C ILE A 66 -14.08 4.51 17.85
N VAL A 67 -15.27 3.94 18.07
CA VAL A 67 -15.99 4.04 19.33
C VAL A 67 -15.53 3.06 20.41
N ASP A 68 -14.72 2.07 20.04
CA ASP A 68 -14.12 1.14 21.01
C ASP A 68 -12.76 1.67 21.50
N PRO A 69 -12.64 2.10 22.75
CA PRO A 69 -11.40 2.66 23.30
C PRO A 69 -10.27 1.63 23.47
N ALA A 70 -10.56 0.33 23.35
CA ALA A 70 -9.56 -0.72 23.41
C ALA A 70 -8.78 -0.89 22.07
N ILE A 71 -9.28 -0.32 20.99
CA ILE A 71 -8.64 -0.38 19.67
C ILE A 71 -7.42 0.54 19.66
N THR A 72 -6.24 -0.04 19.36
CA THR A 72 -4.97 0.69 19.19
C THR A 72 -4.33 0.41 17.83
N LYS A 73 -5.08 -0.21 16.94
CA LYS A 73 -4.68 -0.45 15.54
C LYS A 73 -5.89 -0.31 14.63
N TYR A 74 -5.72 0.36 13.49
CA TYR A 74 -6.79 0.54 12.52
C TYR A 74 -6.23 0.59 11.10
N SER A 75 -6.93 -0.04 10.13
CA SER A 75 -6.58 0.01 8.71
C SER A 75 -7.54 0.91 7.95
N ILE A 76 -6.98 1.89 7.23
CA ILE A 76 -7.72 2.72 6.27
C ILE A 76 -7.55 2.07 4.90
N GLU A 77 -8.68 1.67 4.31
CA GLU A 77 -8.73 0.93 3.05
C GLU A 77 -9.13 1.83 1.88
N LYS A 78 -8.88 1.35 0.65
CA LYS A 78 -9.26 2.00 -0.61
C LYS A 78 -8.60 3.35 -0.81
N LEU A 79 -7.39 3.50 -0.32
CA LEU A 79 -6.55 4.65 -0.58
C LEU A 79 -6.00 4.59 -2.01
N LYS A 80 -5.78 5.76 -2.61
CA LYS A 80 -5.29 5.82 -3.98
C LYS A 80 -3.78 5.61 -4.02
N PRO A 81 -3.27 4.62 -4.77
CA PRO A 81 -1.84 4.41 -4.96
C PRO A 81 -1.11 5.64 -5.51
N GLY A 82 0.14 5.83 -5.11
CA GLY A 82 0.97 6.96 -5.52
C GLY A 82 0.51 8.32 -4.98
N THR A 83 -0.31 8.33 -3.93
CA THR A 83 -0.85 9.56 -3.34
C THR A 83 -0.26 9.78 -1.95
N ASP A 84 0.12 11.02 -1.68
CA ASP A 84 0.56 11.47 -0.35
C ASP A 84 -0.66 11.79 0.50
N TYR A 85 -0.73 11.20 1.69
CA TYR A 85 -1.77 11.45 2.67
C TYR A 85 -1.19 12.08 3.93
N GLU A 86 -1.87 13.10 4.44
CA GLU A 86 -1.73 13.59 5.80
C GLU A 86 -2.83 12.95 6.65
N ILE A 87 -2.45 12.30 7.73
CA ILE A 87 -3.37 11.58 8.61
C ILE A 87 -3.21 12.10 10.02
N ASP A 88 -4.29 12.62 10.56
CA ASP A 88 -4.42 13.11 11.94
C ASP A 88 -5.18 12.11 12.79
N LEU A 89 -4.58 11.67 13.87
CA LEU A 89 -5.20 10.83 14.87
C LEU A 89 -5.45 11.64 16.14
N TYR A 90 -6.68 11.58 16.65
CA TYR A 90 -7.12 12.21 17.89
C TYR A 90 -7.76 11.18 18.80
N TRP A 91 -7.77 11.47 20.09
CA TRP A 91 -8.68 10.84 21.02
C TRP A 91 -9.62 11.85 21.66
N VAL A 92 -10.78 11.37 22.10
CA VAL A 92 -11.82 12.18 22.75
C VAL A 92 -12.08 11.59 24.10
N ASN A 93 -12.07 12.42 25.14
CA ASN A 93 -12.34 12.01 26.51
C ASN A 93 -13.85 11.93 26.80
N ASN A 94 -14.22 11.47 28.00
CA ASN A 94 -15.62 11.36 28.42
C ASN A 94 -16.34 12.72 28.53
N ALA A 95 -15.60 13.83 28.65
CA ALA A 95 -16.16 15.18 28.62
C ALA A 95 -16.38 15.71 27.20
N ASN A 96 -16.15 14.90 26.16
CA ASN A 96 -16.18 15.23 24.72
C ASN A 96 -15.13 16.27 24.29
N VAL A 97 -14.04 16.40 25.03
CA VAL A 97 -12.91 17.23 24.64
C VAL A 97 -11.96 16.40 23.80
N ARG A 98 -11.61 16.92 22.60
CA ARG A 98 -10.68 16.29 21.67
C ARG A 98 -9.22 16.66 22.00
N SER A 99 -8.31 15.71 21.92
CA SER A 99 -6.86 15.93 22.08
C SER A 99 -6.28 16.83 20.99
N LEU A 100 -5.04 17.24 21.16
CA LEU A 100 -4.21 17.69 20.05
C LEU A 100 -4.03 16.54 19.03
N ALA A 101 -3.75 16.89 17.78
CA ALA A 101 -3.49 15.91 16.72
C ALA A 101 -2.16 15.19 16.94
N SER A 102 -2.15 13.90 16.59
CA SER A 102 -0.92 13.18 16.26
C SER A 102 -0.94 12.97 14.76
N THR A 103 -0.02 13.62 14.03
CA THR A 103 -0.02 13.68 12.57
C THR A 103 1.07 12.79 11.99
N VAL A 104 0.74 12.04 10.94
CA VAL A 104 1.72 11.37 10.09
C VAL A 104 1.48 11.73 8.62
N ASN A 105 2.56 11.83 7.86
CA ASN A 105 2.53 12.00 6.41
C ASN A 105 3.06 10.72 5.77
N VAL A 106 2.29 10.13 4.87
CA VAL A 106 2.60 8.84 4.24
C VAL A 106 2.30 8.90 2.75
N THR A 107 3.11 8.20 1.96
CA THR A 107 2.86 7.99 0.54
C THR A 107 2.39 6.57 0.35
N ILE A 108 1.16 6.37 -0.16
CA ILE A 108 0.70 5.02 -0.51
C ILE A 108 1.53 4.52 -1.68
N PRO A 109 2.17 3.33 -1.56
CA PRO A 109 2.99 2.80 -2.63
C PRO A 109 2.23 2.77 -3.95
N GLN A 110 2.86 3.27 -4.99
CA GLN A 110 2.32 3.10 -6.33
C GLN A 110 2.46 1.62 -6.67
N LYS A 111 1.37 0.99 -7.10
CA LYS A 111 1.46 -0.31 -7.72
C LYS A 111 2.48 -0.20 -8.84
N GLU A 112 3.59 -0.89 -8.74
CA GLU A 112 4.52 -0.97 -9.86
C GLU A 112 3.70 -1.50 -11.04
N GLY A 113 3.44 -0.61 -12.00
CA GLY A 113 2.77 -0.99 -13.22
C GLY A 113 3.59 -2.14 -13.79
N VAL A 114 2.97 -3.30 -14.01
CA VAL A 114 3.59 -4.34 -14.82
C VAL A 114 3.98 -3.64 -16.11
N ILE A 115 5.28 -3.45 -16.34
CA ILE A 115 5.74 -2.87 -17.61
C ILE A 115 5.23 -3.84 -18.66
N GLU A 116 4.22 -3.41 -19.42
CA GLU A 116 3.64 -4.24 -20.46
C GLU A 116 4.66 -4.42 -21.56
N HIS A 117 5.28 -5.59 -21.58
CA HIS A 117 6.11 -6.02 -22.69
C HIS A 117 5.26 -6.84 -23.65
N ILE A 118 4.83 -6.21 -24.73
CA ILE A 118 3.99 -6.85 -25.74
C ILE A 118 4.91 -7.48 -26.81
N TYR A 119 4.80 -8.79 -27.01
CA TYR A 119 5.39 -9.45 -28.17
C TYR A 119 4.46 -9.30 -29.38
N VAL A 120 4.91 -8.61 -30.40
CA VAL A 120 4.12 -8.38 -31.62
C VAL A 120 4.36 -9.50 -32.65
N GLY A 121 3.30 -10.25 -32.91
CA GLY A 121 3.33 -11.40 -33.84
C GLY A 121 3.25 -12.74 -33.12
N ASP A 122 3.65 -13.81 -33.85
CA ASP A 122 3.66 -15.18 -33.32
C ASP A 122 4.96 -15.47 -32.57
N LEU A 123 4.85 -15.89 -31.32
CA LEU A 123 5.96 -16.30 -30.46
C LEU A 123 6.09 -17.83 -30.49
N LEU A 124 7.14 -18.33 -31.16
CA LEU A 124 7.40 -19.74 -31.31
C LEU A 124 8.63 -20.14 -30.46
N LEU A 125 8.42 -21.01 -29.48
CA LEU A 125 9.42 -21.45 -28.53
C LEU A 125 9.61 -22.98 -28.63
N PRO A 126 10.35 -23.47 -29.63
CA PRO A 126 10.40 -24.89 -29.95
C PRO A 126 11.21 -25.72 -28.93
N ASN A 127 12.06 -25.10 -28.13
CA ASN A 127 12.95 -25.79 -27.19
C ASN A 127 13.33 -24.85 -26.02
N GLN A 128 13.99 -25.39 -24.98
CA GLN A 128 14.40 -24.62 -23.79
C GLN A 128 15.26 -23.42 -24.16
N LYS A 129 16.21 -23.58 -25.07
CA LYS A 129 17.10 -22.50 -25.50
C LYS A 129 16.35 -21.31 -26.09
N ALA A 130 15.22 -21.54 -26.75
CA ALA A 130 14.40 -20.47 -27.31
C ALA A 130 13.75 -19.65 -26.16
N ILE A 131 13.35 -20.30 -25.08
CA ILE A 131 12.81 -19.64 -23.88
C ILE A 131 13.92 -18.86 -23.16
N ASP A 132 15.09 -19.45 -22.97
CA ASP A 132 16.23 -18.85 -22.27
C ASP A 132 16.77 -17.61 -23.01
N ASN A 133 16.59 -17.56 -24.33
CA ASN A 133 17.00 -16.43 -25.17
C ASN A 133 16.01 -15.26 -25.18
N LEU A 134 14.87 -15.36 -24.51
CA LEU A 134 13.95 -14.22 -24.38
C LEU A 134 14.64 -13.10 -23.60
N GLN A 135 14.70 -11.91 -24.21
CA GLN A 135 15.36 -10.75 -23.62
C GLN A 135 14.52 -10.10 -22.52
N LEU A 136 13.20 -10.32 -22.57
CA LEU A 136 12.21 -9.68 -21.72
C LEU A 136 11.17 -10.71 -21.24
N LYS A 137 10.59 -10.45 -20.07
CA LYS A 137 9.39 -11.15 -19.63
C LYS A 137 8.18 -10.46 -20.25
N TYR A 138 7.61 -11.08 -21.27
CA TYR A 138 6.43 -10.56 -21.95
C TYR A 138 5.17 -10.72 -21.09
N THR A 139 4.24 -9.77 -21.22
CA THR A 139 2.93 -9.77 -20.56
C THR A 139 1.81 -10.19 -21.51
N SER A 140 2.03 -9.98 -22.82
CA SER A 140 1.09 -10.41 -23.85
C SER A 140 1.80 -10.77 -25.16
N VAL A 141 1.13 -11.57 -25.99
CA VAL A 141 1.54 -11.94 -27.36
C VAL A 141 0.37 -11.62 -28.27
N THR A 142 0.57 -10.77 -29.29
CA THR A 142 -0.53 -10.35 -30.18
C THR A 142 -0.95 -11.44 -31.17
N GLY A 143 -0.08 -12.35 -31.48
CA GLY A 143 -0.33 -13.48 -32.36
C GLY A 143 -0.50 -14.79 -31.59
N LYS A 144 0.03 -15.88 -32.17
CA LYS A 144 0.04 -17.22 -31.58
C LYS A 144 1.20 -17.36 -30.58
N LEU A 145 0.96 -18.04 -29.47
CA LEU A 145 2.03 -18.55 -28.60
C LEU A 145 2.11 -20.07 -28.77
N ARG A 146 3.27 -20.56 -29.21
CA ARG A 146 3.55 -21.99 -29.30
C ARG A 146 4.75 -22.37 -28.44
N ILE A 147 4.57 -23.31 -27.53
CA ILE A 147 5.60 -23.86 -26.66
C ILE A 147 5.83 -25.33 -27.07
N GLY A 148 7.07 -25.64 -27.38
CA GLY A 148 7.41 -26.96 -27.95
C GLY A 148 7.33 -27.02 -29.46
N ASN A 149 7.77 -28.16 -29.98
CA ASN A 149 7.85 -28.42 -31.45
C ASN A 149 6.75 -29.39 -31.95
N GLY A 150 5.82 -29.78 -31.05
CA GLY A 150 4.74 -30.71 -31.36
C GLY A 150 5.18 -32.19 -31.53
N THR A 151 6.40 -32.51 -31.11
CA THR A 151 6.91 -33.91 -31.07
C THR A 151 7.11 -34.33 -29.61
N SER A 152 6.96 -35.63 -29.35
CA SER A 152 7.28 -36.17 -28.02
C SER A 152 8.78 -36.04 -27.75
N GLY A 153 9.11 -35.58 -26.50
CA GLY A 153 10.52 -35.41 -26.07
C GLY A 153 11.01 -33.95 -26.16
N SER A 154 10.13 -33.01 -25.85
CA SER A 154 10.55 -31.63 -25.65
C SER A 154 11.60 -31.54 -24.52
N ASP A 155 12.66 -30.76 -24.75
CA ASP A 155 13.71 -30.44 -23.78
C ASP A 155 13.31 -29.28 -22.84
N ILE A 156 12.07 -28.79 -22.94
CA ILE A 156 11.58 -27.68 -22.14
C ILE A 156 11.34 -28.16 -20.71
N THR A 157 12.08 -27.57 -19.77
CA THR A 157 12.03 -27.88 -18.34
C THR A 157 11.71 -26.68 -17.46
N ASP A 158 11.88 -25.46 -18.01
CA ASP A 158 11.59 -24.22 -17.30
C ASP A 158 10.84 -23.22 -18.21
N VAL A 159 9.67 -22.80 -17.76
CA VAL A 159 8.81 -21.80 -18.42
C VAL A 159 8.67 -20.50 -17.62
N SER A 160 9.49 -20.29 -16.60
CA SER A 160 9.39 -19.14 -15.69
C SER A 160 9.46 -17.79 -16.40
N MET A 161 10.15 -17.71 -17.54
CA MET A 161 10.20 -16.51 -18.39
C MET A 161 8.83 -16.15 -18.99
N LEU A 162 7.89 -17.09 -19.06
CA LEU A 162 6.56 -16.93 -19.65
C LEU A 162 5.49 -16.66 -18.59
N ALA A 163 5.85 -16.68 -17.29
CA ALA A 163 4.89 -16.59 -16.18
C ALA A 163 4.07 -15.30 -16.15
N ASN A 164 4.55 -14.24 -16.81
CA ASN A 164 3.86 -12.96 -16.86
C ASN A 164 2.89 -12.83 -18.05
N ILE A 165 2.86 -13.82 -18.98
CA ILE A 165 1.95 -13.75 -20.13
C ILE A 165 0.53 -14.06 -19.66
N THR A 166 -0.32 -13.06 -19.72
CA THR A 166 -1.73 -13.15 -19.32
C THR A 166 -2.67 -13.13 -20.53
N GLU A 167 -2.18 -12.75 -21.72
CA GLU A 167 -2.97 -12.61 -22.91
C GLU A 167 -2.25 -13.15 -24.14
N VAL A 168 -2.97 -13.93 -24.99
CA VAL A 168 -2.51 -14.44 -26.28
C VAL A 168 -3.57 -14.11 -27.31
N GLY A 169 -3.19 -13.40 -28.37
CA GLY A 169 -4.13 -12.80 -29.31
C GLY A 169 -4.92 -13.79 -30.17
N THR A 170 -4.35 -14.96 -30.52
CA THR A 170 -5.04 -15.91 -31.40
C THR A 170 -5.12 -17.33 -30.83
N ASN A 171 -4.02 -17.96 -30.52
CA ASN A 171 -4.01 -19.37 -30.10
C ASN A 171 -2.81 -19.69 -29.19
N LEU A 172 -3.04 -20.54 -28.18
CA LEU A 172 -2.01 -21.13 -27.35
C LEU A 172 -1.86 -22.61 -27.72
N GLU A 173 -0.67 -23.01 -28.13
CA GLU A 173 -0.30 -24.40 -28.43
C GLU A 173 0.86 -24.85 -27.51
N VAL A 174 0.69 -25.97 -26.86
CA VAL A 174 1.70 -26.58 -25.97
C VAL A 174 2.03 -28.00 -26.40
#